data_30b7f5766198302c151c65d8e391da1b
#
_entry.id   30b7f5766198302c151c65d8e391da1b
#
_cell.length_a   1.000
_cell.length_b   1.000
_cell.length_c   1.000
_cell.angle_alpha   90.00
_cell.angle_beta   90.00
_cell.angle_gamma   90.00
#
_symmetry.space_group_name_H-M   'P 1'
#
loop_
_entity.id
_entity.type
_entity.pdbx_description
1 polymer ?
#
loop_
_entity_poly.entity_id
_entity_poly.type
_entity_poly.pdbx_seq_one_letter_code
_entity_poly.pdbx_strand_id
1 'polypeptide(L)'
;MADETVTKTETSDTGIPAAKSSPADATTDAGMIGWLNWPGLPFVAPLTTFLVLTMLETELKSALSYELVYTLKVLCCGFVLFLCRTAFPRWNGSGITAAIGLGVAGCVLWVVLDAVQRSLLDAVGLAAWIPERAGYQIDGTAWSLPQAAFVGVRLLGLTVIVPLAEEICWRGFLSPFLVNEDFQTVSPGHMTRGSFLI
;
A
#
# COMPACT_ATOMS: atom_id res chain seq x y z
N MET A 1 17.67 -42.47 70.48
CA MET A 1 16.23 -42.49 70.34
C MET A 1 15.99 -41.56 69.13
N ALA A 2 16.07 -42.14 67.95
CA ALA A 2 16.03 -41.45 66.68
C ALA A 2 14.66 -41.73 66.05
N ASP A 3 13.99 -40.71 65.65
CA ASP A 3 12.75 -40.82 64.88
C ASP A 3 13.03 -40.31 63.45
N GLU A 4 13.03 -41.25 62.49
CA GLU A 4 13.15 -41.00 61.05
C GLU A 4 11.78 -40.73 60.46
N THR A 5 11.49 -39.50 60.16
CA THR A 5 10.34 -39.15 59.36
C THR A 5 10.75 -39.14 57.90
N VAL A 6 10.37 -40.17 57.16
CA VAL A 6 10.45 -40.32 55.71
C VAL A 6 9.43 -39.40 55.06
N THR A 7 9.87 -38.33 54.40
CA THR A 7 9.06 -37.49 53.54
C THR A 7 8.94 -38.08 52.12
N LYS A 8 7.75 -38.51 51.82
CA LYS A 8 7.32 -39.06 50.56
C LYS A 8 7.19 -37.91 49.52
N THR A 9 8.07 -37.86 48.54
CA THR A 9 7.97 -36.96 47.39
C THR A 9 6.88 -37.46 46.46
N GLU A 10 5.78 -36.70 46.38
CA GLU A 10 4.77 -36.85 45.33
C GLU A 10 5.31 -36.24 44.03
N THR A 11 5.51 -37.09 43.03
CA THR A 11 5.75 -36.71 41.67
C THR A 11 4.43 -36.24 41.05
N SER A 12 4.29 -34.92 40.86
CA SER A 12 3.21 -34.32 40.09
C SER A 12 3.32 -34.71 38.61
N ASP A 13 2.42 -35.57 38.20
CA ASP A 13 2.17 -35.93 36.81
C ASP A 13 1.46 -34.76 36.11
N THR A 14 2.23 -33.91 35.42
CA THR A 14 1.70 -32.89 34.55
C THR A 14 1.31 -33.51 33.21
N GLY A 15 0.11 -34.04 33.18
CA GLY A 15 -0.55 -34.48 31.94
C GLY A 15 -0.71 -33.30 30.96
N ILE A 16 0.16 -33.24 29.98
CA ILE A 16 0.01 -32.38 28.81
C ILE A 16 -1.17 -32.93 27.99
N PRO A 17 -2.26 -32.22 27.79
CA PRO A 17 -3.32 -32.69 26.92
C PRO A 17 -2.79 -32.74 25.48
N ALA A 18 -2.69 -33.93 24.93
CA ALA A 18 -2.39 -34.17 23.53
C ALA A 18 -3.40 -33.39 22.65
N ALA A 19 -2.91 -32.47 21.92
CA ALA A 19 -3.68 -31.76 20.88
C ALA A 19 -4.18 -32.81 19.86
N LYS A 20 -5.46 -33.08 19.86
CA LYS A 20 -6.15 -33.82 18.81
C LYS A 20 -6.11 -32.99 17.53
N SER A 21 -5.11 -33.21 16.69
CA SER A 21 -5.17 -32.87 15.28
C SER A 21 -6.04 -33.92 14.59
N SER A 22 -7.25 -33.56 14.24
CA SER A 22 -8.02 -34.33 13.27
C SER A 22 -7.64 -33.84 11.86
N PRO A 23 -6.96 -34.65 11.06
CA PRO A 23 -6.67 -34.33 9.69
C PRO A 23 -7.65 -35.06 8.77
N ALA A 24 -8.90 -34.67 8.75
CA ALA A 24 -9.84 -35.22 7.76
C ALA A 24 -11.04 -34.29 7.63
N ASP A 25 -10.85 -33.13 6.96
CA ASP A 25 -11.90 -32.42 6.21
C ASP A 25 -11.33 -31.19 5.46
N ALA A 26 -10.13 -31.28 4.92
CA ALA A 26 -9.52 -30.22 4.13
C ALA A 26 -9.11 -30.68 2.73
N THR A 27 -9.98 -31.43 2.09
CA THR A 27 -9.80 -31.73 0.66
C THR A 27 -11.15 -31.63 -0.02
N THR A 28 -11.47 -30.48 -0.58
CA THR A 28 -12.26 -30.39 -1.81
C THR A 28 -12.61 -28.95 -2.23
N ASP A 29 -11.87 -27.89 -1.89
CA ASP A 29 -12.05 -26.61 -2.60
C ASP A 29 -10.75 -25.76 -2.68
N ALA A 30 -9.60 -26.36 -2.46
CA ALA A 30 -8.33 -25.65 -2.33
C ALA A 30 -7.64 -25.34 -3.70
N GLY A 31 -8.26 -25.62 -4.82
CA GLY A 31 -7.58 -25.61 -6.12
C GLY A 31 -7.63 -24.30 -6.90
N MET A 32 -8.63 -23.45 -6.73
CA MET A 32 -8.79 -22.25 -7.57
C MET A 32 -8.90 -20.91 -6.80
N ILE A 33 -9.03 -20.94 -5.49
CA ILE A 33 -9.26 -19.73 -4.66
C ILE A 33 -8.26 -19.61 -3.48
N GLY A 34 -7.28 -20.48 -3.39
CA GLY A 34 -6.31 -20.47 -2.27
C GLY A 34 -5.54 -19.15 -2.14
N TRP A 35 -5.24 -18.51 -3.25
CA TRP A 35 -4.57 -17.19 -3.26
C TRP A 35 -5.48 -16.04 -2.79
N LEU A 36 -6.83 -16.17 -2.92
CA LEU A 36 -7.79 -15.17 -2.39
C LEU A 36 -7.84 -15.16 -0.86
N ASN A 37 -7.44 -16.26 -0.21
CA ASN A 37 -7.35 -16.35 1.25
C ASN A 37 -5.98 -15.92 1.79
N TRP A 38 -5.07 -15.49 0.92
CA TRP A 38 -3.77 -15.01 1.36
C TRP A 38 -3.92 -13.70 2.17
N PRO A 39 -3.41 -13.66 3.42
CA PRO A 39 -3.63 -12.52 4.33
C PRO A 39 -2.99 -11.21 3.85
N GLY A 40 -2.00 -11.27 2.95
CA GLY A 40 -1.38 -10.09 2.33
C GLY A 40 -2.18 -9.48 1.19
N LEU A 41 -3.14 -10.24 0.61
CA LEU A 41 -3.90 -9.80 -0.56
C LEU A 41 -4.60 -8.44 -0.37
N PRO A 42 -5.30 -8.16 0.74
CA PRO A 42 -5.97 -6.87 0.94
C PRO A 42 -5.02 -5.66 0.91
N PHE A 43 -3.76 -5.88 1.28
CA PHE A 43 -2.74 -4.82 1.32
C PHE A 43 -2.09 -4.58 -0.04
N VAL A 44 -1.98 -5.62 -0.86
CA VAL A 44 -1.30 -5.55 -2.17
C VAL A 44 -2.28 -5.27 -3.31
N ALA A 45 -3.52 -5.76 -3.21
CA ALA A 45 -4.52 -5.69 -4.27
C ALA A 45 -4.79 -4.26 -4.80
N PRO A 46 -4.92 -3.20 -3.97
CA PRO A 46 -5.19 -1.87 -4.47
C PRO A 46 -4.06 -1.34 -5.38
N LEU A 47 -2.81 -1.49 -4.95
CA LEU A 47 -1.65 -1.06 -5.72
C LEU A 47 -1.49 -1.89 -6.99
N THR A 48 -1.65 -3.22 -6.90
CA THR A 48 -1.60 -4.12 -8.07
C THR A 48 -2.67 -3.76 -9.09
N THR A 49 -3.89 -3.48 -8.64
CA THR A 49 -4.99 -3.03 -9.53
C THR A 49 -4.59 -1.76 -10.28
N PHE A 50 -4.03 -0.77 -9.57
CA PHE A 50 -3.57 0.45 -10.20
C PHE A 50 -2.47 0.21 -11.23
N LEU A 51 -1.47 -0.63 -10.90
CA LEU A 51 -0.36 -0.96 -11.81
C LEU A 51 -0.83 -1.74 -13.04
N VAL A 52 -1.69 -2.74 -12.87
CA VAL A 52 -2.25 -3.52 -13.98
C VAL A 52 -3.05 -2.61 -14.92
N LEU A 53 -3.91 -1.73 -14.38
CA LEU A 53 -4.65 -0.79 -15.22
C LEU A 53 -3.74 0.25 -15.89
N THR A 54 -2.61 0.59 -15.28
CA THR A 54 -1.61 1.45 -15.91
C THR A 54 -0.90 0.75 -17.07
N MET A 55 -0.61 -0.55 -16.95
CA MET A 55 -0.06 -1.35 -18.05
C MET A 55 -1.06 -1.48 -19.21
N LEU A 56 -2.34 -1.67 -18.90
CA LEU A 56 -3.41 -1.78 -19.90
C LEU A 56 -3.79 -0.43 -20.52
N GLU A 57 -3.37 0.69 -19.93
CA GLU A 57 -3.72 2.03 -20.38
C GLU A 57 -3.29 2.30 -21.82
N THR A 58 -2.12 1.80 -22.25
CA THR A 58 -1.61 1.91 -23.61
C THR A 58 -2.54 1.26 -24.64
N GLU A 59 -3.06 0.09 -24.31
CA GLU A 59 -3.99 -0.63 -25.20
C GLU A 59 -5.38 0.01 -25.19
N LEU A 60 -5.86 0.41 -24.02
CA LEU A 60 -7.19 1.03 -23.86
C LEU A 60 -7.28 2.42 -24.51
N LYS A 61 -6.19 3.18 -24.57
CA LYS A 61 -6.15 4.50 -25.23
C LYS A 61 -6.46 4.44 -26.73
N SER A 62 -6.31 3.29 -27.35
CA SER A 62 -6.70 3.11 -28.75
C SER A 62 -8.22 3.08 -28.96
N ALA A 63 -8.98 2.69 -27.94
CA ALA A 63 -10.42 2.50 -27.99
C ALA A 63 -11.22 3.54 -27.17
N LEU A 64 -10.62 4.13 -26.15
CA LEU A 64 -11.28 5.03 -25.20
C LEU A 64 -10.49 6.33 -25.04
N SER A 65 -11.16 7.41 -24.65
CA SER A 65 -10.46 8.67 -24.35
C SER A 65 -9.59 8.53 -23.09
N TYR A 66 -8.52 9.30 -23.04
CA TYR A 66 -7.59 9.30 -21.91
C TYR A 66 -8.29 9.58 -20.58
N GLU A 67 -9.23 10.52 -20.59
CA GLU A 67 -10.00 10.93 -19.41
C GLU A 67 -10.84 9.77 -18.84
N LEU A 68 -11.46 8.98 -19.71
CA LEU A 68 -12.25 7.83 -19.32
C LEU A 68 -11.37 6.71 -18.72
N VAL A 69 -10.24 6.40 -19.39
CA VAL A 69 -9.32 5.36 -18.92
C VAL A 69 -8.74 5.72 -17.55
N TYR A 70 -8.32 6.97 -17.38
CA TYR A 70 -7.78 7.44 -16.10
C TYR A 70 -8.84 7.45 -15.00
N THR A 71 -10.05 7.93 -15.31
CA THR A 71 -11.16 7.94 -14.35
C THR A 71 -11.51 6.53 -13.90
N LEU A 72 -11.60 5.58 -14.85
CA LEU A 72 -11.86 4.18 -14.56
C LEU A 72 -10.77 3.59 -13.64
N LYS A 73 -9.50 3.88 -13.93
CA LYS A 73 -8.38 3.43 -13.11
C LYS A 73 -8.48 3.91 -11.66
N VAL A 74 -8.77 5.18 -11.45
CA VAL A 74 -8.95 5.77 -10.10
C VAL A 74 -10.14 5.16 -9.39
N LEU A 75 -11.28 5.00 -10.09
CA LEU A 75 -12.49 4.40 -9.51
C LEU A 75 -12.27 2.92 -9.14
N CYS A 76 -11.64 2.13 -10.00
CA CYS A 76 -11.35 0.72 -9.70
C CYS A 76 -10.41 0.58 -8.51
N CYS A 77 -9.32 1.36 -8.46
CA CYS A 77 -8.40 1.35 -7.32
C CYS A 77 -9.10 1.77 -6.03
N GLY A 78 -9.89 2.85 -6.07
CA GLY A 78 -10.67 3.33 -4.93
C GLY A 78 -11.71 2.31 -4.47
N PHE A 79 -12.36 1.60 -5.40
CA PHE A 79 -13.30 0.53 -5.08
C PHE A 79 -12.61 -0.66 -4.40
N VAL A 80 -11.45 -1.09 -4.89
CA VAL A 80 -10.66 -2.15 -4.23
C VAL A 80 -10.21 -1.72 -2.84
N LEU A 81 -9.75 -0.47 -2.66
CA LEU A 81 -9.43 0.08 -1.34
C LEU A 81 -10.64 0.03 -0.40
N PHE A 82 -11.82 0.39 -0.91
CA PHE A 82 -13.05 0.34 -0.13
C PHE A 82 -13.43 -1.08 0.28
N LEU A 83 -13.31 -2.05 -0.62
CA LEU A 83 -13.56 -3.46 -0.30
C LEU A 83 -12.60 -3.99 0.77
N CYS A 84 -11.33 -3.62 0.69
CA CYS A 84 -10.28 -4.06 1.60
C CYS A 84 -10.24 -3.29 2.94
N ARG A 85 -11.04 -2.25 3.12
CA ARG A 85 -11.00 -1.35 4.29
C ARG A 85 -11.09 -2.04 5.65
N THR A 86 -11.74 -3.19 5.72
CA THR A 86 -11.91 -3.94 6.98
C THR A 86 -10.64 -4.65 7.43
N ALA A 87 -9.70 -4.89 6.51
CA ALA A 87 -8.40 -5.49 6.81
C ALA A 87 -7.37 -4.46 7.34
N PHE A 88 -7.65 -3.15 7.16
CA PHE A 88 -6.71 -2.11 7.54
C PHE A 88 -6.86 -1.74 9.02
N PRO A 89 -5.75 -1.39 9.71
CA PRO A 89 -5.81 -0.92 11.07
C PRO A 89 -6.64 0.37 11.15
N ARG A 90 -7.41 0.50 12.24
CA ARG A 90 -8.23 1.69 12.45
C ARG A 90 -7.36 2.92 12.68
N TRP A 91 -7.55 3.91 11.84
CA TRP A 91 -6.88 5.19 11.99
C TRP A 91 -7.57 6.05 13.06
N ASN A 92 -6.79 6.56 14.00
CA ASN A 92 -7.31 7.41 15.07
C ASN A 92 -7.34 8.91 14.74
N GLY A 93 -6.90 9.29 13.54
CA GLY A 93 -6.89 10.70 13.09
C GLY A 93 -5.88 11.61 13.79
N SER A 94 -5.11 11.11 14.76
CA SER A 94 -4.08 11.92 15.42
C SER A 94 -2.97 12.27 14.42
N GLY A 95 -2.52 13.53 14.44
CA GLY A 95 -1.45 14.01 13.55
C GLY A 95 -1.88 14.42 12.14
N ILE A 96 -3.18 14.40 11.80
CA ILE A 96 -3.65 14.77 10.45
C ILE A 96 -3.24 16.20 10.05
N THR A 97 -3.25 17.14 10.98
CA THR A 97 -2.84 18.53 10.74
C THR A 97 -1.35 18.63 10.44
N ALA A 98 -0.53 17.88 11.17
CA ALA A 98 0.90 17.78 10.92
C ALA A 98 1.18 17.10 9.56
N ALA A 99 0.45 16.04 9.22
CA ALA A 99 0.57 15.35 7.95
C ALA A 99 0.21 16.27 6.76
N ILE A 100 -0.87 17.03 6.87
CA ILE A 100 -1.25 18.03 5.85
C ILE A 100 -0.16 19.10 5.71
N GLY A 101 0.33 19.66 6.83
CA GLY A 101 1.39 20.65 6.82
C GLY A 101 2.68 20.15 6.16
N LEU A 102 3.11 18.93 6.51
CA LEU A 102 4.27 18.28 5.89
C LEU A 102 4.04 17.97 4.40
N GLY A 103 2.82 17.56 4.03
CA GLY A 103 2.46 17.32 2.63
C GLY A 103 2.54 18.58 1.78
N VAL A 104 1.99 19.68 2.27
CA VAL A 104 2.09 21.00 1.60
C VAL A 104 3.54 21.46 1.50
N ALA A 105 4.30 21.39 2.61
CA ALA A 105 5.72 21.76 2.61
C ALA A 105 6.54 20.89 1.63
N GLY A 106 6.27 19.58 1.57
CA GLY A 106 6.90 18.67 0.63
C GLY A 106 6.55 18.99 -0.84
N CYS A 107 5.30 19.35 -1.11
CA CYS A 107 4.88 19.79 -2.44
C CYS A 107 5.60 21.07 -2.88
N VAL A 108 5.66 22.09 -2.02
CA VAL A 108 6.40 23.32 -2.30
C VAL A 108 7.88 23.03 -2.52
N LEU A 109 8.48 22.22 -1.65
CA LEU A 109 9.88 21.82 -1.77
C LEU A 109 10.15 21.12 -3.10
N TRP A 110 9.27 20.18 -3.52
CA TRP A 110 9.40 19.49 -4.81
C TRP A 110 9.38 20.50 -5.98
N VAL A 111 8.41 21.42 -6.00
CA VAL A 111 8.31 22.43 -7.08
C VAL A 111 9.59 23.28 -7.14
N VAL A 112 10.09 23.71 -5.98
CA VAL A 112 11.34 24.48 -5.92
C VAL A 112 12.54 23.67 -6.40
N LEU A 113 12.66 22.42 -5.97
CA LEU A 113 13.73 21.53 -6.39
C LEU A 113 13.68 21.22 -7.90
N ASP A 114 12.48 21.01 -8.46
CA ASP A 114 12.32 20.81 -9.91
C ASP A 114 12.80 22.06 -10.70
N ALA A 115 12.43 23.25 -10.24
CA ALA A 115 12.88 24.50 -10.87
C ALA A 115 14.40 24.67 -10.79
N VAL A 116 14.99 24.41 -9.62
CA VAL A 116 16.45 24.48 -9.40
C VAL A 116 17.16 23.45 -10.27
N GLN A 117 16.68 22.20 -10.29
CA GLN A 117 17.26 21.13 -11.10
C GLN A 117 17.26 21.50 -12.59
N ARG A 118 16.16 22.04 -13.12
CA ARG A 118 16.09 22.50 -14.53
C ARG A 118 17.08 23.59 -14.83
N SER A 119 17.15 24.61 -13.95
CA SER A 119 18.10 25.72 -14.11
C SER A 119 19.56 25.25 -14.10
N LEU A 120 19.88 24.30 -13.21
CA LEU A 120 21.23 23.73 -13.14
C LEU A 120 21.57 22.91 -14.38
N LEU A 121 20.66 22.04 -14.84
CA LEU A 121 20.87 21.23 -16.04
C LEU A 121 20.97 22.08 -17.32
N ASP A 122 20.21 23.17 -17.39
CA ASP A 122 20.33 24.15 -18.49
C ASP A 122 21.70 24.85 -18.46
N ALA A 123 22.14 25.30 -17.29
CA ALA A 123 23.45 25.94 -17.12
C ALA A 123 24.65 25.05 -17.49
N VAL A 124 24.49 23.72 -17.33
CA VAL A 124 25.54 22.72 -17.66
C VAL A 124 25.38 22.17 -19.08
N GLY A 125 24.39 22.64 -19.85
CA GLY A 125 24.10 22.17 -21.21
C GLY A 125 23.52 20.76 -21.30
N LEU A 126 22.97 20.22 -20.20
CA LEU A 126 22.36 18.89 -20.11
C LEU A 126 20.82 18.94 -20.19
N ALA A 127 20.22 20.07 -20.53
CA ALA A 127 18.78 20.23 -20.62
C ALA A 127 18.11 19.23 -21.58
N ALA A 128 18.80 18.83 -22.66
CA ALA A 128 18.32 17.85 -23.64
C ALA A 128 18.10 16.43 -23.05
N TRP A 129 18.68 16.13 -21.88
CA TRP A 129 18.50 14.85 -21.19
C TRP A 129 17.24 14.81 -20.32
N ILE A 130 16.59 15.96 -20.10
CA ILE A 130 15.33 16.03 -19.39
C ILE A 130 14.22 15.66 -20.36
N PRO A 131 13.49 14.54 -20.16
CA PRO A 131 12.36 14.23 -21.02
C PRO A 131 11.32 15.34 -20.90
N GLU A 132 10.81 15.81 -22.04
CA GLU A 132 9.69 16.72 -22.06
C GLU A 132 8.49 16.05 -21.40
N ARG A 133 8.00 16.65 -20.33
CA ARG A 133 6.77 16.16 -19.69
C ARG A 133 5.60 16.57 -20.58
N ALA A 134 5.03 15.60 -21.32
CA ALA A 134 3.74 15.79 -21.98
C ALA A 134 2.68 16.01 -20.90
N GLY A 135 2.45 17.26 -20.53
CA GLY A 135 1.38 17.66 -19.63
C GLY A 135 0.04 17.45 -20.29
N TYR A 136 -1.00 17.17 -19.50
CA TYR A 136 -2.37 17.23 -20.00
C TYR A 136 -2.66 18.65 -20.46
N GLN A 137 -2.94 18.80 -21.76
CA GLN A 137 -3.29 20.09 -22.36
C GLN A 137 -4.77 20.35 -22.08
N ILE A 138 -5.05 21.47 -21.43
CA ILE A 138 -6.42 21.95 -21.27
C ILE A 138 -6.73 22.77 -22.51
N ASP A 139 -7.57 22.24 -23.40
CA ASP A 139 -7.99 22.93 -24.61
C ASP A 139 -8.97 24.05 -24.25
N GLY A 140 -8.58 25.27 -24.61
CA GLY A 140 -9.44 26.43 -24.53
C GLY A 140 -9.17 27.38 -23.34
N THR A 141 -9.70 28.59 -23.50
CA THR A 141 -9.55 29.69 -22.52
C THR A 141 -10.56 29.63 -21.37
N ALA A 142 -11.59 28.78 -21.48
CA ALA A 142 -12.63 28.61 -20.47
C ALA A 142 -12.71 27.15 -20.01
N TRP A 143 -12.68 26.93 -18.70
CA TRP A 143 -12.84 25.62 -18.11
C TRP A 143 -14.27 25.10 -18.34
N SER A 144 -14.40 24.02 -19.09
CA SER A 144 -15.67 23.30 -19.16
C SER A 144 -15.88 22.46 -17.90
N LEU A 145 -17.14 22.24 -17.53
CA LEU A 145 -17.47 21.41 -16.36
C LEU A 145 -16.86 19.99 -16.43
N PRO A 146 -16.86 19.29 -17.58
CA PRO A 146 -16.19 18.00 -17.72
C PRO A 146 -14.68 18.06 -17.48
N GLN A 147 -14.00 19.09 -17.97
CA GLN A 147 -12.56 19.28 -17.76
C GLN A 147 -12.23 19.51 -16.28
N ALA A 148 -13.01 20.37 -15.62
CA ALA A 148 -12.87 20.61 -14.19
C ALA A 148 -13.10 19.33 -13.35
N ALA A 149 -14.11 18.56 -13.70
CA ALA A 149 -14.40 17.27 -13.06
C ALA A 149 -13.24 16.28 -13.25
N PHE A 150 -12.70 16.16 -14.47
CA PHE A 150 -11.57 15.29 -14.75
C PHE A 150 -10.31 15.71 -13.97
N VAL A 151 -10.00 17.00 -13.90
CA VAL A 151 -8.88 17.52 -13.11
C VAL A 151 -9.08 17.19 -11.63
N GLY A 152 -10.32 17.30 -11.12
CA GLY A 152 -10.66 16.90 -9.75
C GLY A 152 -10.41 15.40 -9.50
N VAL A 153 -10.85 14.53 -10.41
CA VAL A 153 -10.59 13.07 -10.33
C VAL A 153 -9.09 12.80 -10.39
N ARG A 154 -8.36 13.50 -11.25
CA ARG A 154 -6.91 13.34 -11.38
C ARG A 154 -6.18 13.76 -10.10
N LEU A 155 -6.55 14.88 -9.52
CA LEU A 155 -6.01 15.31 -8.22
C LEU A 155 -6.32 14.28 -7.14
N LEU A 156 -7.57 13.83 -7.02
CA LEU A 156 -7.96 12.80 -6.05
C LEU A 156 -7.14 11.51 -6.23
N GLY A 157 -6.97 11.06 -7.47
CA GLY A 157 -6.16 9.88 -7.79
C GLY A 157 -4.72 10.05 -7.32
N LEU A 158 -4.06 11.14 -7.72
CA LEU A 158 -2.65 11.38 -7.43
C LEU A 158 -2.35 11.73 -5.97
N THR A 159 -3.27 12.43 -5.27
CA THR A 159 -3.00 12.91 -3.91
C THR A 159 -3.56 12.01 -2.82
N VAL A 160 -4.56 11.19 -3.12
CA VAL A 160 -5.23 10.35 -2.12
C VAL A 160 -5.16 8.87 -2.48
N ILE A 161 -5.72 8.47 -3.62
CA ILE A 161 -5.92 7.05 -3.94
C ILE A 161 -4.59 6.33 -4.13
N VAL A 162 -3.69 6.85 -4.95
CA VAL A 162 -2.39 6.22 -5.23
C VAL A 162 -1.49 6.22 -4.00
N PRO A 163 -1.24 7.35 -3.32
CA PRO A 163 -0.42 7.34 -2.11
C PRO A 163 -0.97 6.45 -1.00
N LEU A 164 -2.31 6.39 -0.86
CA LEU A 164 -2.92 5.52 0.13
C LEU A 164 -2.71 4.03 -0.22
N ALA A 165 -2.87 3.65 -1.50
CA ALA A 165 -2.61 2.29 -1.95
C ALA A 165 -1.13 1.90 -1.78
N GLU A 166 -0.20 2.81 -2.09
CA GLU A 166 1.23 2.62 -1.86
C GLU A 166 1.55 2.45 -0.38
N GLU A 167 1.05 3.35 0.47
CA GLU A 167 1.31 3.34 1.91
C GLU A 167 0.79 2.07 2.57
N ILE A 168 -0.41 1.61 2.19
CA ILE A 168 -0.98 0.36 2.69
C ILE A 168 -0.13 -0.83 2.25
N CYS A 169 0.34 -0.86 1.01
CA CYS A 169 1.20 -1.93 0.51
C CYS A 169 2.56 -1.93 1.21
N TRP A 170 3.22 -0.76 1.32
CA TRP A 170 4.54 -0.66 1.92
C TRP A 170 4.52 -0.89 3.43
N ARG A 171 3.70 -0.15 4.17
CA ARG A 171 3.69 -0.21 5.64
C ARG A 171 2.80 -1.29 6.19
N GLY A 172 1.72 -1.64 5.48
CA GLY A 172 0.81 -2.69 5.94
C GLY A 172 1.28 -4.10 5.63
N PHE A 173 2.08 -4.28 4.57
CA PHE A 173 2.52 -5.59 4.15
C PHE A 173 4.04 -5.70 3.97
N LEU A 174 4.64 -4.93 3.05
CA LEU A 174 6.01 -5.20 2.61
C LEU A 174 7.05 -4.98 3.72
N SER A 175 6.98 -3.87 4.44
CA SER A 175 7.91 -3.59 5.53
C SER A 175 7.82 -4.61 6.68
N PRO A 176 6.64 -4.99 7.19
CA PRO A 176 6.50 -6.08 8.15
C PRO A 176 6.95 -7.44 7.62
N PHE A 177 6.63 -7.77 6.36
CA PHE A 177 7.03 -9.02 5.72
C PHE A 177 8.55 -9.18 5.60
N LEU A 178 9.28 -8.09 5.35
CA LEU A 178 10.75 -8.11 5.35
C LEU A 178 11.36 -8.36 6.73
N VAL A 179 10.60 -8.14 7.80
CA VAL A 179 11.04 -8.43 9.18
C VAL A 179 10.70 -9.86 9.58
N ASN A 180 9.51 -10.33 9.23
CA ASN A 180 9.02 -11.68 9.54
C ASN A 180 8.03 -12.14 8.45
N GLU A 181 8.15 -13.39 8.01
CA GLU A 181 7.21 -13.99 7.06
C GLU A 181 5.76 -13.93 7.57
N ASP A 182 5.55 -14.07 8.88
CA ASP A 182 4.27 -13.81 9.54
C ASP A 182 4.14 -12.31 9.86
N PHE A 183 3.92 -11.52 8.81
CA PHE A 183 3.87 -10.06 8.89
C PHE A 183 2.78 -9.52 9.83
N GLN A 184 1.73 -10.30 10.11
CA GLN A 184 0.62 -9.89 10.98
C GLN A 184 1.04 -9.79 12.46
N THR A 185 2.12 -10.47 12.85
CA THR A 185 2.67 -10.43 14.21
C THR A 185 3.57 -9.22 14.44
N VAL A 186 3.99 -8.54 13.38
CA VAL A 186 4.88 -7.38 13.45
C VAL A 186 4.06 -6.10 13.64
N SER A 187 4.36 -5.36 14.70
CA SER A 187 3.70 -4.05 14.93
C SER A 187 4.02 -3.06 13.79
N PRO A 188 3.03 -2.35 13.24
CA PRO A 188 3.26 -1.32 12.24
C PRO A 188 4.28 -0.28 12.74
N GLY A 189 5.33 -0.04 11.94
CA GLY A 189 6.40 0.88 12.30
C GLY A 189 7.59 0.26 13.05
N HIS A 190 7.56 -1.03 13.37
CA HIS A 190 8.73 -1.72 13.89
C HIS A 190 9.74 -1.97 12.76
N MET A 191 10.79 -1.16 12.72
CA MET A 191 11.89 -1.31 11.76
C MET A 191 13.10 -1.94 12.46
N THR A 192 13.64 -3.00 11.86
CA THR A 192 14.95 -3.54 12.24
C THR A 192 16.05 -2.85 11.43
N ARG A 193 17.30 -2.87 11.91
CA ARG A 193 18.44 -2.32 11.15
C ARG A 193 18.57 -2.96 9.76
N GLY A 194 18.20 -4.25 9.63
CA GLY A 194 18.20 -4.97 8.36
C GLY A 194 17.13 -4.46 7.38
N SER A 195 15.90 -4.21 7.85
CA SER A 195 14.81 -3.71 7.00
C SER A 195 14.96 -2.23 6.60
N PHE A 196 15.88 -1.50 7.24
CA PHE A 196 16.21 -0.11 6.88
C PHE A 196 17.25 -0.02 5.75
N LEU A 197 18.04 -1.06 5.52
CA LEU A 197 19.13 -1.09 4.53
C LEU A 197 18.73 -1.69 3.18
N ILE A 198 17.49 -2.18 3.04
CA ILE A 198 16.92 -2.69 1.81
C ILE A 198 16.00 -1.64 1.18
#